data_15714a9aee886926958e84fe290e900d
#
_entry.id   15714a9aee886926958e84fe290e900d
#
_cell.length_a   1.000
_cell.length_b   1.000
_cell.length_c   1.000
_cell.angle_alpha   90.00
_cell.angle_beta   90.00
_cell.angle_gamma   90.00
#
_symmetry.space_group_name_H-M   'P 1'
#
loop_
_entity.id
_entity.type
_entity.pdbx_description
1 polymer ?
#
loop_
_entity_poly.entity_id
_entity_poly.type
_entity_poly.pdbx_seq_one_letter_code
_entity_poly.pdbx_strand_id
1 'polypeptide(L)'
;MASISIIIPHYNNYHILNDCLESLYESELHGSEIIIVNNNSTDDSIKKIITKFSNPIIISTPINLGYAGGCNYGAKHATGELLVFLNNDTEVEKEWLTQLIKTMENQTGIASVQPKILNKNNQKIFDYAGASGGFIDKYCYPFARGRIFNTIENDDGQYDDMKRIFWASGTGFITRKSIFNELGGFDENLFAHMEEIDYHWKCQ
;
A
#
# COMPACT_ATOMS: atom_id res chain seq x y z
N MET A 1 -7.52 16.62 11.32
CA MET A 1 -7.16 15.63 10.28
C MET A 1 -5.91 14.93 10.73
N ALA A 2 -5.90 13.60 10.80
CA ALA A 2 -4.75 12.83 11.24
C ALA A 2 -3.55 13.04 10.31
N SER A 3 -2.33 13.07 10.84
CA SER A 3 -1.11 13.13 10.03
C SER A 3 -0.85 11.80 9.33
N ILE A 4 -0.31 11.84 8.10
CA ILE A 4 -0.19 10.67 7.23
C ILE A 4 1.23 10.53 6.70
N SER A 5 1.75 9.31 6.69
CA SER A 5 3.00 8.95 6.04
C SER A 5 2.74 7.91 4.96
N ILE A 6 3.08 8.23 3.72
CA ILE A 6 3.02 7.30 2.58
C ILE A 6 4.39 6.65 2.43
N ILE A 7 4.46 5.34 2.58
CA ILE A 7 5.68 4.54 2.59
C ILE A 7 5.75 3.73 1.31
N ILE A 8 6.81 3.93 0.53
CA ILE A 8 7.01 3.30 -0.78
C ILE A 8 8.35 2.56 -0.78
N PRO A 9 8.36 1.24 -0.53
CA PRO A 9 9.56 0.44 -0.72
C PRO A 9 9.94 0.38 -2.21
N HIS A 10 11.23 0.61 -2.51
CA HIS A 10 11.71 0.64 -3.88
C HIS A 10 13.02 -0.12 -4.04
N TYR A 11 13.07 -0.98 -5.04
CA TYR A 11 14.28 -1.67 -5.47
C TYR A 11 14.40 -1.65 -6.99
N ASN A 12 15.32 -0.80 -7.49
CA ASN A 12 15.59 -0.63 -8.93
C ASN A 12 14.38 -0.18 -9.76
N ASN A 13 14.63 0.14 -11.03
CA ASN A 13 13.64 0.56 -12.02
C ASN A 13 13.03 1.96 -11.79
N TYR A 14 13.77 2.95 -12.29
CA TYR A 14 13.37 4.35 -12.26
C TYR A 14 11.94 4.59 -12.81
N HIS A 15 11.58 3.97 -13.93
CA HIS A 15 10.31 4.27 -14.60
C HIS A 15 9.09 3.90 -13.75
N ILE A 16 9.13 2.75 -13.10
CA ILE A 16 8.04 2.30 -12.21
C ILE A 16 7.82 3.30 -11.07
N LEU A 17 8.87 3.67 -10.35
CA LEU A 17 8.78 4.62 -9.24
C LEU A 17 8.41 6.02 -9.73
N ASN A 18 8.91 6.44 -10.89
CA ASN A 18 8.57 7.72 -11.48
C ASN A 18 7.06 7.84 -11.75
N ASP A 19 6.46 6.85 -12.40
CA ASP A 19 5.03 6.84 -12.74
C ASP A 19 4.17 6.86 -11.47
N CYS A 20 4.55 6.07 -10.46
CA CYS A 20 3.90 6.09 -9.15
C CYS A 20 3.94 7.49 -8.51
N LEU A 21 5.10 8.13 -8.48
CA LEU A 21 5.25 9.46 -7.89
C LEU A 21 4.54 10.55 -8.71
N GLU A 22 4.53 10.47 -10.04
CA GLU A 22 3.76 11.41 -10.86
C GLU A 22 2.28 11.35 -10.48
N SER A 23 1.67 10.17 -10.43
CA SER A 23 0.27 10.01 -10.02
C SER A 23 0.02 10.51 -8.59
N LEU A 24 0.95 10.26 -7.67
CA LEU A 24 0.85 10.76 -6.29
C LEU A 24 0.87 12.28 -6.22
N TYR A 25 1.79 12.94 -6.91
CA TYR A 25 1.88 14.41 -6.89
C TYR A 25 0.73 15.10 -7.64
N GLU A 26 0.05 14.40 -8.54
CA GLU A 26 -1.19 14.86 -9.17
C GLU A 26 -2.42 14.64 -8.29
N SER A 27 -2.30 13.83 -7.23
CA SER A 27 -3.40 13.51 -6.31
C SER A 27 -3.49 14.47 -5.12
N GLU A 28 -4.58 14.37 -4.35
CA GLU A 28 -4.80 15.13 -3.13
C GLU A 28 -4.07 14.48 -1.94
N LEU A 29 -2.85 14.95 -1.66
CA LEU A 29 -1.97 14.39 -0.62
C LEU A 29 -2.31 14.82 0.82
N HIS A 30 -3.15 15.84 1.01
CA HIS A 30 -3.57 16.34 2.35
C HIS A 30 -2.40 16.66 3.30
N GLY A 31 -1.24 17.08 2.76
CA GLY A 31 -0.06 17.37 3.55
C GLY A 31 0.70 16.14 4.05
N SER A 32 0.43 14.97 3.47
CA SER A 32 1.15 13.73 3.80
C SER A 32 2.64 13.85 3.48
N GLU A 33 3.49 13.25 4.32
CA GLU A 33 4.88 13.00 3.94
C GLU A 33 4.98 11.76 3.05
N ILE A 34 5.89 11.79 2.07
CA ILE A 34 6.19 10.65 1.21
C ILE A 34 7.58 10.14 1.58
N ILE A 35 7.66 8.90 2.03
CA ILE A 35 8.90 8.21 2.41
C ILE A 35 9.20 7.12 1.39
N ILE A 36 10.23 7.34 0.58
CA ILE A 36 10.75 6.32 -0.32
C ILE A 36 11.84 5.56 0.42
N VAL A 37 11.63 4.27 0.59
CA VAL A 37 12.62 3.37 1.16
C VAL A 37 13.45 2.79 0.02
N ASN A 38 14.63 3.37 -0.21
CA ASN A 38 15.60 2.79 -1.13
C ASN A 38 16.13 1.47 -0.54
N ASN A 39 15.56 0.37 -0.97
CA ASN A 39 15.84 -0.95 -0.46
C ASN A 39 17.12 -1.55 -1.08
N ASN A 40 18.21 -0.76 -1.00
CA ASN A 40 19.53 -1.08 -1.56
C ASN A 40 19.52 -1.20 -3.09
N SER A 41 18.88 -0.24 -3.80
CA SER A 41 18.92 -0.20 -5.27
C SER A 41 20.34 -0.09 -5.80
N THR A 42 20.62 -0.80 -6.88
CA THR A 42 21.93 -0.86 -7.54
C THR A 42 22.00 -0.02 -8.82
N ASP A 43 20.85 0.52 -9.26
CA ASP A 43 20.74 1.39 -10.42
C ASP A 43 20.73 2.90 -10.03
N ASP A 44 20.55 3.76 -11.00
CA ASP A 44 20.49 5.21 -10.81
C ASP A 44 19.08 5.76 -10.51
N SER A 45 18.11 4.89 -10.23
CA SER A 45 16.69 5.26 -10.04
C SER A 45 16.52 6.35 -8.97
N ILE A 46 17.07 6.14 -7.79
CA ILE A 46 16.98 7.11 -6.68
C ILE A 46 17.63 8.45 -7.02
N LYS A 47 18.77 8.44 -7.70
CA LYS A 47 19.45 9.67 -8.12
C LYS A 47 18.58 10.49 -9.08
N LYS A 48 17.91 9.82 -10.02
CA LYS A 48 16.99 10.46 -10.96
C LYS A 48 15.74 11.00 -10.26
N ILE A 49 15.19 10.24 -9.30
CA ILE A 49 14.03 10.68 -8.51
C ILE A 49 14.33 11.95 -7.71
N ILE A 50 15.45 12.01 -7.01
CA ILE A 50 15.86 13.20 -6.24
C ILE A 50 16.02 14.42 -7.14
N THR A 51 16.46 14.22 -8.39
CA THR A 51 16.62 15.32 -9.36
C THR A 51 15.28 15.85 -9.85
N LYS A 52 14.27 14.97 -9.99
CA LYS A 52 12.96 15.32 -10.54
C LYS A 52 11.95 15.80 -9.49
N PHE A 53 11.95 15.19 -8.32
CA PHE A 53 11.00 15.47 -7.24
C PHE A 53 11.73 16.08 -6.03
N SER A 54 11.27 17.22 -5.54
CA SER A 54 11.95 17.98 -4.48
C SER A 54 11.57 17.57 -3.06
N ASN A 55 10.48 16.85 -2.86
CA ASN A 55 9.87 16.70 -1.54
C ASN A 55 9.83 15.28 -0.95
N PRO A 56 10.17 14.17 -1.66
CA PRO A 56 10.14 12.88 -0.98
C PRO A 56 11.30 12.74 0.01
N ILE A 57 11.01 12.14 1.14
CA ILE A 57 12.04 11.73 2.12
C ILE A 57 12.64 10.43 1.63
N ILE A 58 13.94 10.43 1.34
CA ILE A 58 14.64 9.21 0.92
C ILE A 58 15.41 8.63 2.10
N ILE A 59 15.09 7.39 2.44
CA ILE A 59 15.85 6.59 3.42
C ILE A 59 16.39 5.34 2.74
N SER A 60 17.57 4.88 3.13
CA SER A 60 18.23 3.74 2.48
C SER A 60 18.51 2.63 3.46
N THR A 61 18.31 1.40 3.05
CA THR A 61 18.68 0.19 3.79
C THR A 61 20.06 -0.31 3.35
N PRO A 62 20.82 -0.96 4.21
CA PRO A 62 22.17 -1.47 3.86
C PRO A 62 22.12 -2.70 2.93
N ILE A 63 21.01 -3.41 2.92
CA ILE A 63 20.73 -4.59 2.08
C ILE A 63 19.28 -4.53 1.61
N ASN A 64 18.92 -5.34 0.61
CA ASN A 64 17.52 -5.52 0.24
C ASN A 64 16.78 -6.35 1.30
N LEU A 65 15.88 -5.72 2.04
CA LEU A 65 15.09 -6.31 3.13
C LEU A 65 13.78 -6.95 2.64
N GLY A 66 13.54 -7.00 1.34
CA GLY A 66 12.24 -7.39 0.79
C GLY A 66 11.16 -6.32 1.01
N TYR A 67 9.93 -6.64 0.66
CA TYR A 67 8.81 -5.72 0.84
C TYR A 67 8.49 -5.51 2.34
N ALA A 68 8.36 -6.60 3.10
CA ALA A 68 8.04 -6.56 4.53
C ALA A 68 9.04 -5.71 5.32
N GLY A 69 10.34 -6.00 5.18
CA GLY A 69 11.39 -5.26 5.88
C GLY A 69 11.51 -3.81 5.40
N GLY A 70 11.32 -3.55 4.10
CA GLY A 70 11.28 -2.19 3.54
C GLY A 70 10.15 -1.36 4.15
N CYS A 71 8.93 -1.91 4.20
CA CYS A 71 7.77 -1.28 4.85
C CYS A 71 8.02 -1.00 6.33
N ASN A 72 8.52 -1.98 7.09
CA ASN A 72 8.85 -1.81 8.50
C ASN A 72 9.91 -0.72 8.72
N TYR A 73 10.92 -0.70 7.86
CA TYR A 73 11.97 0.32 7.92
C TYR A 73 11.39 1.71 7.66
N GLY A 74 10.50 1.86 6.68
CA GLY A 74 9.77 3.10 6.42
C GLY A 74 8.91 3.53 7.60
N ALA A 75 8.13 2.60 8.19
CA ALA A 75 7.25 2.85 9.32
C ALA A 75 7.99 3.36 10.57
N LYS A 76 9.22 2.92 10.80
CA LYS A 76 10.08 3.43 11.90
C LYS A 76 10.47 4.90 11.73
N HIS A 77 10.55 5.40 10.49
CA HIS A 77 10.90 6.79 10.18
C HIS A 77 9.67 7.69 9.96
N ALA A 78 8.49 7.09 9.82
CA ALA A 78 7.24 7.80 9.60
C ALA A 78 6.85 8.63 10.84
N THR A 79 6.32 9.84 10.61
CA THR A 79 5.82 10.73 11.69
C THR A 79 4.30 10.74 11.78
N GLY A 80 3.60 10.24 10.75
CA GLY A 80 2.15 10.21 10.67
C GLY A 80 1.50 9.27 11.67
N GLU A 81 0.29 9.61 12.08
CA GLU A 81 -0.60 8.75 12.90
C GLU A 81 -1.20 7.61 12.06
N LEU A 82 -1.35 7.84 10.77
CA LEU A 82 -1.78 6.86 9.78
C LEU A 82 -0.62 6.55 8.83
N LEU A 83 -0.40 5.27 8.56
CA LEU A 83 0.56 4.78 7.60
C LEU A 83 -0.17 4.32 6.34
N VAL A 84 0.30 4.75 5.20
CA VAL A 84 -0.09 4.19 3.91
C VAL A 84 1.09 3.41 3.37
N PHE A 85 0.91 2.11 3.16
CA PHE A 85 1.85 1.30 2.42
C PHE A 85 1.40 1.28 0.95
N LEU A 86 2.29 1.63 0.05
CA LEU A 86 2.01 1.74 -1.37
C LEU A 86 3.14 1.09 -2.18
N ASN A 87 2.79 0.17 -3.07
CA ASN A 87 3.76 -0.38 -4.00
C ASN A 87 4.26 0.68 -4.98
N ASN A 88 5.53 0.58 -5.35
CA ASN A 88 6.17 1.54 -6.27
C ASN A 88 5.72 1.40 -7.73
N ASP A 89 4.90 0.41 -8.07
CA ASP A 89 4.32 0.16 -9.39
C ASP A 89 2.82 0.53 -9.47
N THR A 90 2.30 1.16 -8.43
CA THR A 90 0.91 1.59 -8.32
C THR A 90 0.73 3.02 -8.80
N GLU A 91 -0.30 3.27 -9.60
CA GLU A 91 -0.79 4.61 -9.92
C GLU A 91 -2.08 4.87 -9.16
N VAL A 92 -2.23 6.09 -8.64
CA VAL A 92 -3.38 6.47 -7.80
C VAL A 92 -4.25 7.50 -8.49
N GLU A 93 -5.56 7.46 -8.20
CA GLU A 93 -6.51 8.47 -8.65
C GLU A 93 -6.47 9.74 -7.75
N LYS A 94 -7.00 10.84 -8.25
CA LYS A 94 -6.91 12.14 -7.60
C LYS A 94 -7.40 12.15 -6.15
N GLU A 95 -8.55 11.53 -5.86
CA GLU A 95 -9.22 11.58 -4.55
C GLU A 95 -9.05 10.29 -3.71
N TRP A 96 -8.17 9.37 -4.14
CA TRP A 96 -8.03 8.06 -3.50
C TRP A 96 -7.79 8.15 -1.99
N LEU A 97 -6.86 9.01 -1.58
CA LEU A 97 -6.47 9.17 -0.19
C LEU A 97 -7.57 9.82 0.64
N THR A 98 -8.32 10.77 0.06
CA THR A 98 -9.45 11.44 0.71
C THR A 98 -10.50 10.45 1.20
N GLN A 99 -10.84 9.44 0.39
CA GLN A 99 -11.83 8.43 0.76
C GLN A 99 -11.32 7.49 1.85
N LEU A 100 -10.04 7.11 1.79
CA LEU A 100 -9.41 6.29 2.83
C LEU A 100 -9.37 7.02 4.18
N ILE A 101 -8.98 8.29 4.20
CA ILE A 101 -8.96 9.13 5.40
C ILE A 101 -10.35 9.23 6.02
N LYS A 102 -11.36 9.59 5.23
CA LYS A 102 -12.75 9.68 5.70
C LYS A 102 -13.21 8.39 6.38
N THR A 103 -12.87 7.24 5.79
CA THR A 103 -13.25 5.95 6.36
C THR A 103 -12.55 5.70 7.69
N MET A 104 -11.24 5.98 7.78
CA MET A 104 -10.45 5.83 9.00
C MET A 104 -10.94 6.77 10.13
N GLU A 105 -11.32 8.01 9.81
CA GLU A 105 -11.81 8.98 10.79
C GLU A 105 -13.21 8.62 11.30
N ASN A 106 -14.10 8.18 10.41
CA ASN A 106 -15.49 7.85 10.76
C ASN A 106 -15.64 6.51 11.50
N GLN A 107 -14.66 5.62 11.39
CA GLN A 107 -14.71 4.28 11.97
C GLN A 107 -13.47 4.02 12.85
N THR A 108 -13.57 4.40 14.12
CA THR A 108 -12.44 4.26 15.07
C THR A 108 -12.10 2.82 15.42
N GLY A 109 -13.03 1.87 15.20
CA GLY A 109 -12.86 0.45 15.51
C GLY A 109 -12.22 -0.39 14.41
N ILE A 110 -11.76 0.21 13.31
CA ILE A 110 -11.07 -0.51 12.22
C ILE A 110 -9.57 -0.25 12.24
N ALA A 111 -8.80 -1.29 11.92
CA ALA A 111 -7.34 -1.20 11.84
C ALA A 111 -6.88 -0.61 10.51
N SER A 112 -7.44 -1.08 9.41
CA SER A 112 -6.97 -0.76 8.05
C SER A 112 -8.12 -0.60 7.06
N VAL A 113 -7.83 0.11 5.96
CA VAL A 113 -8.72 0.26 4.79
C VAL A 113 -7.89 0.13 3.52
N GLN A 114 -8.42 -0.54 2.51
CA GLN A 114 -7.85 -0.52 1.16
C GLN A 114 -8.83 0.10 0.16
N PRO A 115 -8.32 0.73 -0.91
CA PRO A 115 -9.15 1.11 -2.05
C PRO A 115 -9.47 -0.10 -2.92
N LYS A 116 -10.40 0.06 -3.87
CA LYS A 116 -10.55 -0.84 -5.01
C LYS A 116 -9.27 -0.76 -5.87
N ILE A 117 -8.74 -1.90 -6.30
CA ILE A 117 -7.52 -2.00 -7.08
C ILE A 117 -7.84 -2.59 -8.45
N LEU A 118 -7.63 -1.79 -9.48
CA LEU A 118 -7.89 -2.15 -10.87
C LEU A 118 -6.57 -2.41 -11.61
N ASN A 119 -6.64 -3.16 -12.69
CA ASN A 119 -5.49 -3.43 -13.51
C ASN A 119 -5.01 -2.16 -14.24
N LYS A 120 -3.75 -1.80 -14.09
CA LYS A 120 -3.16 -0.59 -14.67
C LYS A 120 -3.36 -0.47 -16.19
N ASN A 121 -3.26 -1.58 -16.92
CA ASN A 121 -3.37 -1.60 -18.38
C ASN A 121 -4.81 -1.72 -18.88
N ASN A 122 -5.75 -2.14 -18.04
CA ASN A 122 -7.16 -2.26 -18.35
C ASN A 122 -8.01 -2.00 -17.10
N GLN A 123 -8.32 -0.75 -16.85
CA GLN A 123 -9.10 -0.32 -15.68
C GLN A 123 -10.56 -0.82 -15.63
N LYS A 124 -10.97 -1.64 -16.62
CA LYS A 124 -12.28 -2.31 -16.59
C LYS A 124 -12.25 -3.66 -15.86
N ILE A 125 -11.09 -4.12 -15.44
CA ILE A 125 -10.94 -5.40 -14.74
C ILE A 125 -10.20 -5.21 -13.42
N PHE A 126 -10.49 -6.07 -12.46
CA PHE A 126 -9.80 -6.07 -11.17
C PHE A 126 -8.36 -6.54 -11.30
N ASP A 127 -7.48 -5.98 -10.46
CA ASP A 127 -6.09 -6.40 -10.41
C ASP A 127 -5.92 -7.75 -9.68
N TYR A 128 -4.76 -8.36 -9.89
CA TYR A 128 -4.41 -9.65 -9.29
C TYR A 128 -4.32 -9.55 -7.77
N ALA A 129 -3.67 -8.53 -7.28
CA ALA A 129 -3.28 -8.42 -5.88
C ALA A 129 -4.35 -7.68 -5.06
N GLY A 130 -5.39 -8.38 -4.62
CA GLY A 130 -6.33 -7.86 -3.64
C GLY A 130 -7.58 -7.18 -4.19
N ALA A 131 -7.65 -6.91 -5.48
CA ALA A 131 -8.85 -6.44 -6.19
C ALA A 131 -9.77 -5.50 -5.35
N SER A 132 -10.97 -5.95 -4.94
CA SER A 132 -11.89 -5.17 -4.11
C SER A 132 -12.01 -5.71 -2.68
N GLY A 133 -10.89 -6.11 -2.08
CA GLY A 133 -10.80 -6.59 -0.70
C GLY A 133 -10.60 -8.10 -0.57
N GLY A 134 -9.77 -8.47 0.39
CA GLY A 134 -9.34 -9.84 0.64
C GLY A 134 -10.17 -10.57 1.71
N PHE A 135 -10.37 -11.85 1.49
CA PHE A 135 -11.07 -12.79 2.36
C PHE A 135 -10.25 -14.06 2.57
N ILE A 136 -10.66 -14.87 3.52
CA ILE A 136 -10.10 -16.20 3.77
C ILE A 136 -11.25 -17.19 3.84
N ASP A 137 -11.10 -18.36 3.21
CA ASP A 137 -12.07 -19.45 3.33
C ASP A 137 -11.87 -20.26 4.63
N LYS A 138 -12.73 -21.23 4.86
CA LYS A 138 -12.67 -22.09 6.05
C LYS A 138 -11.41 -22.97 6.15
N TYR A 139 -10.62 -23.05 5.09
CA TYR A 139 -9.34 -23.77 5.05
C TYR A 139 -8.14 -22.83 5.06
N CYS A 140 -8.35 -21.53 5.33
CA CYS A 140 -7.35 -20.48 5.35
C CYS A 140 -6.75 -20.14 3.97
N TYR A 141 -7.43 -20.46 2.87
CA TYR A 141 -7.01 -20.01 1.55
C TYR A 141 -7.46 -18.57 1.31
N PRO A 142 -6.52 -17.65 1.01
CA PRO A 142 -6.88 -16.27 0.69
C PRO A 142 -7.50 -16.15 -0.70
N PHE A 143 -8.50 -15.30 -0.83
CA PHE A 143 -9.11 -14.91 -2.09
C PHE A 143 -9.59 -13.46 -2.04
N ALA A 144 -9.90 -12.85 -3.17
CA ALA A 144 -10.35 -11.46 -3.24
C ALA A 144 -11.66 -11.30 -4.01
N ARG A 145 -12.46 -10.29 -3.66
CA ARG A 145 -13.63 -9.88 -4.47
C ARG A 145 -13.13 -9.32 -5.81
N GLY A 146 -13.73 -9.77 -6.91
CA GLY A 146 -13.37 -9.38 -8.26
C GLY A 146 -12.30 -10.26 -8.89
N ARG A 147 -11.64 -11.13 -8.10
CA ARG A 147 -10.69 -12.09 -8.64
C ARG A 147 -10.52 -13.32 -7.75
N ILE A 148 -10.72 -14.49 -8.34
CA ILE A 148 -10.43 -15.79 -7.70
C ILE A 148 -9.55 -16.59 -8.66
N PHE A 149 -8.27 -16.75 -8.31
CA PHE A 149 -7.25 -17.38 -9.17
C PHE A 149 -7.21 -16.76 -10.58
N ASN A 150 -7.55 -17.55 -11.61
CA ASN A 150 -7.56 -17.13 -13.01
C ASN A 150 -8.91 -16.52 -13.45
N THR A 151 -9.93 -16.55 -12.60
CA THR A 151 -11.21 -15.91 -12.87
C THR A 151 -11.11 -14.44 -12.48
N ILE A 152 -11.20 -13.56 -13.47
CA ILE A 152 -11.13 -12.11 -13.33
C ILE A 152 -12.50 -11.57 -13.70
N GLU A 153 -13.06 -10.73 -12.83
CA GLU A 153 -14.32 -10.04 -13.09
C GLU A 153 -14.04 -8.68 -13.75
N ASN A 154 -15.01 -8.22 -14.55
CA ASN A 154 -15.05 -6.81 -14.92
C ASN A 154 -15.53 -5.98 -13.75
N ASP A 155 -15.07 -4.75 -13.65
CA ASP A 155 -15.62 -3.78 -12.71
C ASP A 155 -16.81 -3.07 -13.36
N ASP A 156 -18.00 -3.53 -13.00
CA ASP A 156 -19.29 -2.94 -13.40
C ASP A 156 -19.93 -2.16 -12.23
N GLY A 157 -19.15 -1.79 -11.22
CA GLY A 157 -19.59 -1.12 -9.99
C GLY A 157 -20.19 -2.07 -8.94
N GLN A 158 -20.14 -3.38 -9.14
CA GLN A 158 -20.72 -4.38 -8.24
C GLN A 158 -20.05 -4.42 -6.85
N TYR A 159 -18.87 -3.81 -6.70
CA TYR A 159 -18.13 -3.73 -5.45
C TYR A 159 -17.79 -2.28 -5.04
N ASP A 160 -18.65 -1.32 -5.37
CA ASP A 160 -18.50 0.09 -4.95
C ASP A 160 -18.99 0.31 -3.51
N ASP A 161 -19.43 -0.76 -2.84
CA ASP A 161 -19.83 -0.73 -1.45
C ASP A 161 -18.66 -0.79 -0.49
N MET A 162 -18.78 -0.12 0.66
CA MET A 162 -17.85 -0.34 1.77
C MET A 162 -18.15 -1.68 2.43
N LYS A 163 -17.16 -2.57 2.47
CA LYS A 163 -17.29 -3.93 2.99
C LYS A 163 -16.21 -4.25 4.01
N ARG A 164 -16.60 -4.93 5.10
CA ARG A 164 -15.61 -5.53 5.99
C ARG A 164 -14.87 -6.65 5.26
N ILE A 165 -13.57 -6.58 5.26
CA ILE A 165 -12.65 -7.54 4.62
C ILE A 165 -11.79 -8.22 5.69
N PHE A 166 -11.18 -9.34 5.35
CA PHE A 166 -10.27 -10.02 6.25
C PHE A 166 -8.85 -9.45 6.14
N TRP A 167 -8.37 -9.20 4.93
CA TRP A 167 -7.06 -8.62 4.68
C TRP A 167 -7.11 -7.53 3.61
N ALA A 168 -6.28 -6.53 3.79
CA ALA A 168 -6.05 -5.48 2.80
C ALA A 168 -4.77 -5.78 2.02
N SER A 169 -4.79 -5.48 0.72
CA SER A 169 -3.68 -5.76 -0.19
C SER A 169 -2.45 -4.90 0.08
N GLY A 170 -1.27 -5.51 0.01
CA GLY A 170 0.02 -4.82 0.02
C GLY A 170 0.25 -3.87 -1.16
N THR A 171 -0.55 -3.96 -2.22
CA THR A 171 -0.50 -3.00 -3.34
C THR A 171 -0.76 -1.57 -2.87
N GLY A 172 -1.75 -1.38 -1.96
CA GLY A 172 -2.03 -0.08 -1.38
C GLY A 172 -3.10 -0.16 -0.29
N PHE A 173 -2.75 0.20 0.95
CA PHE A 173 -3.70 0.32 2.05
C PHE A 173 -3.23 1.33 3.09
N ILE A 174 -4.19 1.86 3.86
CA ILE A 174 -3.94 2.72 5.01
C ILE A 174 -4.20 1.95 6.30
N THR A 175 -3.37 2.17 7.33
CA THR A 175 -3.52 1.55 8.65
C THR A 175 -3.15 2.53 9.77
N ARG A 176 -3.59 2.23 11.01
CA ARG A 176 -3.20 2.99 12.20
C ARG A 176 -1.78 2.62 12.63
N LYS A 177 -0.90 3.63 12.72
CA LYS A 177 0.49 3.42 13.17
C LYS A 177 0.55 2.77 14.56
N SER A 178 -0.36 3.14 15.47
CA SER A 178 -0.44 2.54 16.81
C SER A 178 -0.67 1.04 16.76
N ILE A 179 -1.63 0.57 15.95
CA ILE A 179 -1.93 -0.85 15.76
C ILE A 179 -0.76 -1.56 15.06
N PHE A 180 -0.19 -0.95 14.00
CA PHE A 180 0.95 -1.51 13.30
C PHE A 180 2.13 -1.77 14.24
N ASN A 181 2.44 -0.81 15.10
CA ASN A 181 3.52 -0.94 16.09
C ASN A 181 3.20 -1.95 17.20
N GLU A 182 1.95 -1.96 17.71
CA GLU A 182 1.50 -2.89 18.75
C GLU A 182 1.61 -4.35 18.30
N LEU A 183 1.27 -4.64 17.04
CA LEU A 183 1.34 -5.97 16.45
C LEU A 183 2.74 -6.36 15.95
N GLY A 184 3.74 -5.46 16.07
CA GLY A 184 5.14 -5.71 15.71
C GLY A 184 5.44 -5.51 14.23
N GLY A 185 4.52 -4.92 13.45
CA GLY A 185 4.69 -4.69 12.02
C GLY A 185 4.50 -5.96 11.18
N PHE A 186 5.10 -5.97 10.00
CA PHE A 186 5.12 -7.16 9.13
C PHE A 186 6.19 -8.16 9.59
N ASP A 187 5.94 -9.45 9.39
CA ASP A 187 6.95 -10.49 9.63
C ASP A 187 8.00 -10.46 8.50
N GLU A 188 9.21 -10.01 8.84
CA GLU A 188 10.31 -9.86 7.88
C GLU A 188 10.82 -11.20 7.31
N ASN A 189 10.50 -12.34 7.97
CA ASN A 189 10.84 -13.66 7.45
C ASN A 189 10.05 -14.01 6.16
N LEU A 190 8.93 -13.36 5.92
CA LEU A 190 8.14 -13.54 4.71
C LEU A 190 8.78 -12.86 3.49
N PHE A 191 9.70 -11.94 3.69
CA PHE A 191 10.41 -11.16 2.68
C PHE A 191 9.48 -10.37 1.75
N ALA A 192 8.63 -11.06 0.98
CA ALA A 192 7.57 -10.52 0.13
C ALA A 192 6.47 -11.57 -0.05
N HIS A 193 5.23 -11.10 -0.17
CA HIS A 193 3.98 -11.87 -0.22
C HIS A 193 3.57 -12.50 1.11
N MET A 194 2.28 -12.42 1.42
CA MET A 194 1.61 -12.92 2.64
C MET A 194 1.85 -12.09 3.93
N GLU A 195 2.78 -11.13 3.94
CA GLU A 195 3.05 -10.28 5.11
C GLU A 195 1.84 -9.42 5.49
N GLU A 196 1.10 -8.93 4.51
CA GLU A 196 -0.13 -8.18 4.71
C GLU A 196 -1.26 -9.07 5.24
N ILE A 197 -1.32 -10.33 4.81
CA ILE A 197 -2.32 -11.29 5.28
C ILE A 197 -2.02 -11.68 6.73
N ASP A 198 -0.76 -11.96 7.07
CA ASP A 198 -0.31 -12.22 8.44
C ASP A 198 -0.61 -11.04 9.37
N TYR A 199 -0.29 -9.82 8.93
CA TYR A 199 -0.59 -8.60 9.68
C TYR A 199 -2.10 -8.46 9.94
N HIS A 200 -2.93 -8.60 8.90
CA HIS A 200 -4.38 -8.46 9.05
C HIS A 200 -5.01 -9.63 9.82
N TRP A 201 -4.41 -10.79 9.80
CA TRP A 201 -4.80 -11.89 10.69
C TRP A 201 -4.66 -11.49 12.15
N LYS A 202 -3.56 -10.84 12.51
CA LYS A 202 -3.32 -10.33 13.87
C LYS A 202 -4.26 -9.18 14.27
N CYS A 203 -4.84 -8.48 13.28
CA CYS A 203 -5.83 -7.42 13.50
C CYS A 203 -7.25 -7.94 13.82
N GLN A 204 -7.57 -9.24 13.61
CA GLN A 204 -8.91 -9.80 13.85
C GLN A 204 -9.14 -10.09 15.32
#